data_daaeda56ab31303546ebf7045efb7f6a
#
_entry.id   daaeda56ab31303546ebf7045efb7f6a
#
_cell.length_a   1.000
_cell.length_b   1.000
_cell.length_c   1.000
_cell.angle_alpha   90.00
_cell.angle_beta   90.00
_cell.angle_gamma   90.00
#
_symmetry.space_group_name_H-M   'P 1'
#
loop_
_entity.id
_entity.type
_entity.pdbx_description
1 polymer ?
#
loop_
_entity_poly.entity_id
_entity_poly.type
_entity_poly.pdbx_seq_one_letter_code
_entity_poly.pdbx_strand_id
1 'polypeptide(L)'
;MHSSAASIHHGQSDHGHAHGDGHGDGHGHHGHLTLQYQPGLPLSRGKLIMWLFLSTEIMFFAALLGSYVVLRFGAAVWPKPHHVHLSEPIGAFNTFVLICSSVTIVLALEAARAAKTGRAKFWMLLTLVLGSLFLGIKAYEYKAKFDHGIYPASPRGLIYERPDLPYGSAVRTRLAELRDIPDGRVPAVLRLPGDDDWKKGTTSPEGKWSPLPEPKRDLLKRLDDLPADKLSAAELSARTGLQQVQKMLADREQGSYDMAVVADQIMPLPTAHAGGDHGGGHGGHAVGLNDTFPWLRLPIVIPGGNMWASTYFLLTGFHAVHVLVGLVVFAILLGYTLGPKNAAMIENAGLYWHFVDLVWIFLFPLLYLF
;
A
#
# COMPACT_ATOMS: atom_id res chain seq x y z
N MET A 1 -7.44 48.97 -44.55
CA MET A 1 -6.88 49.63 -45.73
C MET A 1 -5.94 48.64 -46.40
N HIS A 2 -6.19 48.44 -47.71
CA HIS A 2 -5.50 47.62 -48.73
C HIS A 2 -5.69 46.08 -48.57
N SER A 3 -6.57 45.39 -49.19
CA SER A 3 -7.07 45.26 -50.59
C SER A 3 -5.97 45.00 -51.64
N SER A 4 -5.98 43.77 -52.19
CA SER A 4 -5.64 43.45 -53.60
C SER A 4 -5.95 41.95 -53.79
N ALA A 5 -6.98 41.49 -54.40
CA ALA A 5 -7.43 41.51 -55.78
C ALA A 5 -6.76 40.44 -56.67
N ALA A 6 -7.59 39.53 -57.03
CA ALA A 6 -7.73 38.54 -58.09
C ALA A 6 -6.90 38.76 -59.37
N SER A 7 -6.55 37.66 -60.04
CA SER A 7 -6.34 37.62 -61.49
C SER A 7 -6.87 36.29 -62.04
N ILE A 8 -7.89 36.45 -62.85
CA ILE A 8 -8.51 35.44 -63.72
C ILE A 8 -7.78 35.50 -65.07
N HIS A 9 -7.38 34.35 -65.62
CA HIS A 9 -7.01 34.25 -67.02
C HIS A 9 -7.92 33.25 -67.72
N HIS A 10 -8.75 33.83 -68.62
CA HIS A 10 -9.46 33.18 -69.72
C HIS A 10 -8.47 32.86 -70.84
N GLY A 11 -8.63 31.76 -71.51
CA GLY A 11 -8.03 31.41 -72.77
C GLY A 11 -8.93 30.49 -73.55
N GLN A 12 -9.41 30.97 -74.65
CA GLN A 12 -10.52 30.49 -75.49
C GLN A 12 -9.93 29.71 -76.71
N SER A 13 -10.74 28.69 -77.12
CA SER A 13 -10.97 28.16 -78.50
C SER A 13 -9.83 27.50 -79.27
N ASP A 14 -10.01 26.33 -79.82
CA ASP A 14 -10.45 26.30 -81.25
C ASP A 14 -10.91 24.86 -81.66
N HIS A 15 -11.67 24.87 -82.77
CA HIS A 15 -12.46 23.77 -83.34
C HIS A 15 -11.62 22.71 -84.11
N GLY A 16 -12.14 21.48 -84.15
CA GLY A 16 -11.71 20.46 -85.09
C GLY A 16 -12.68 19.29 -85.15
N HIS A 17 -13.55 19.27 -86.20
CA HIS A 17 -14.42 18.17 -86.54
C HIS A 17 -13.62 16.97 -87.13
N ALA A 18 -13.95 15.74 -86.74
CA ALA A 18 -13.88 14.58 -87.61
C ALA A 18 -14.79 13.44 -87.12
N HIS A 19 -15.61 12.96 -88.07
CA HIS A 19 -16.49 11.80 -87.97
C HIS A 19 -15.69 10.51 -87.81
N GLY A 20 -16.26 9.53 -87.06
CA GLY A 20 -15.77 8.16 -87.04
C GLY A 20 -16.72 7.29 -86.24
N ASP A 21 -17.59 6.55 -86.95
CA ASP A 21 -18.47 5.52 -86.42
C ASP A 21 -17.64 4.34 -85.81
N GLY A 22 -18.06 3.83 -84.68
CA GLY A 22 -17.48 2.63 -84.12
C GLY A 22 -18.27 2.07 -82.93
N HIS A 23 -18.99 1.01 -83.19
CA HIS A 23 -19.63 0.16 -82.16
C HIS A 23 -18.63 -0.26 -81.10
N GLY A 24 -19.05 -0.33 -79.85
CA GLY A 24 -18.21 -0.96 -78.80
C GLY A 24 -18.82 -0.88 -77.43
N ASP A 25 -19.39 -1.93 -77.02
CA ASP A 25 -19.60 -2.54 -75.71
C ASP A 25 -19.48 -1.69 -74.48
N GLY A 26 -20.60 -1.56 -73.80
CA GLY A 26 -20.70 -0.99 -72.46
C GLY A 26 -20.03 -1.87 -71.40
N HIS A 27 -18.76 -1.59 -71.10
CA HIS A 27 -18.15 -2.04 -69.89
C HIS A 27 -18.32 -0.96 -68.81
N GLY A 28 -19.24 -1.25 -67.88
CA GLY A 28 -19.43 -0.43 -66.70
C GLY A 28 -18.07 -0.25 -65.96
N HIS A 29 -17.53 0.93 -66.00
CA HIS A 29 -16.48 1.32 -65.08
C HIS A 29 -17.05 1.24 -63.66
N HIS A 30 -16.88 0.08 -63.01
CA HIS A 30 -16.93 0.00 -61.58
C HIS A 30 -15.81 0.91 -61.08
N GLY A 31 -16.21 2.14 -60.71
CA GLY A 31 -15.35 3.04 -59.99
C GLY A 31 -14.84 2.31 -58.78
N HIS A 32 -13.62 1.82 -58.83
CA HIS A 32 -12.90 1.35 -57.65
C HIS A 32 -12.88 2.54 -56.73
N LEU A 33 -13.71 2.50 -55.68
CA LEU A 33 -13.59 3.37 -54.53
C LEU A 33 -12.19 3.11 -53.96
N THR A 34 -11.20 3.88 -54.41
CA THR A 34 -9.92 3.95 -53.74
C THR A 34 -10.23 4.49 -52.37
N LEU A 35 -10.22 3.61 -51.37
CA LEU A 35 -10.27 3.98 -49.97
C LEU A 35 -9.12 4.97 -49.74
N GLN A 36 -9.45 6.25 -49.78
CA GLN A 36 -8.52 7.31 -49.47
C GLN A 36 -8.15 7.14 -48.02
N TYR A 37 -6.94 6.68 -47.74
CA TYR A 37 -6.42 6.50 -46.40
C TYR A 37 -6.52 7.88 -45.71
N GLN A 38 -7.54 8.02 -44.86
CA GLN A 38 -7.58 9.20 -43.97
C GLN A 38 -6.31 9.15 -43.13
N PRO A 39 -5.51 10.23 -43.08
CA PRO A 39 -4.35 10.27 -42.23
C PRO A 39 -4.84 9.96 -40.82
N GLY A 40 -4.45 8.78 -40.31
CA GLY A 40 -4.82 8.34 -38.97
C GLY A 40 -4.42 9.42 -37.98
N LEU A 41 -5.15 9.49 -36.87
CA LEU A 41 -4.83 10.34 -35.73
C LEU A 41 -3.29 10.39 -35.54
N PRO A 42 -2.68 11.57 -35.31
CA PRO A 42 -1.22 11.73 -35.22
C PRO A 42 -0.64 11.12 -33.94
N LEU A 43 -1.15 9.95 -33.56
CA LEU A 43 -0.72 9.17 -32.42
C LEU A 43 0.34 8.15 -32.87
N SER A 44 1.51 8.19 -32.25
CA SER A 44 2.51 7.16 -32.46
C SER A 44 1.99 5.81 -31.96
N ARG A 45 2.37 4.72 -32.63
CA ARG A 45 1.99 3.33 -32.23
C ARG A 45 2.32 3.08 -30.75
N GLY A 46 3.45 3.59 -30.26
CA GLY A 46 3.85 3.46 -28.86
C GLY A 46 2.87 4.12 -27.87
N LYS A 47 2.36 5.31 -28.21
CA LYS A 47 1.33 5.97 -27.37
C LYS A 47 0.03 5.18 -27.34
N LEU A 48 -0.40 4.65 -28.47
CA LEU A 48 -1.64 3.86 -28.54
C LEU A 48 -1.54 2.60 -27.68
N ILE A 49 -0.41 1.89 -27.76
CA ILE A 49 -0.15 0.71 -26.91
C ILE A 49 -0.11 1.11 -25.44
N MET A 50 0.53 2.23 -25.10
CA MET A 50 0.57 2.71 -23.72
C MET A 50 -0.82 3.06 -23.20
N TRP A 51 -1.66 3.73 -23.98
CA TRP A 51 -3.05 4.03 -23.58
C TRP A 51 -3.88 2.79 -23.39
N LEU A 52 -3.72 1.79 -24.25
CA LEU A 52 -4.41 0.50 -24.10
C LEU A 52 -3.98 -0.21 -22.82
N PHE A 53 -2.68 -0.26 -22.55
CA PHE A 53 -2.12 -0.81 -21.32
C PHE A 53 -2.66 -0.07 -20.09
N LEU A 54 -2.58 1.27 -20.07
CA LEU A 54 -3.08 2.06 -18.95
C LEU A 54 -4.58 1.87 -18.72
N SER A 55 -5.37 1.64 -19.77
CA SER A 55 -6.79 1.36 -19.62
C SER A 55 -7.04 0.06 -18.85
N THR A 56 -6.25 -0.99 -19.08
CA THR A 56 -6.35 -2.24 -18.32
C THR A 56 -5.96 -2.04 -16.86
N GLU A 57 -4.91 -1.27 -16.59
CA GLU A 57 -4.46 -0.98 -15.24
C GLU A 57 -5.45 -0.11 -14.45
N ILE A 58 -6.07 0.87 -15.13
CA ILE A 58 -7.14 1.68 -14.53
C ILE A 58 -8.30 0.79 -14.10
N MET A 59 -8.74 -0.15 -14.95
CA MET A 59 -9.80 -1.10 -14.60
C MET A 59 -9.42 -1.99 -13.42
N PHE A 60 -8.18 -2.46 -13.39
CA PHE A 60 -7.65 -3.27 -12.30
C PHE A 60 -7.69 -2.52 -10.96
N PHE A 61 -7.11 -1.31 -10.90
CA PHE A 61 -7.12 -0.52 -9.68
C PHE A 61 -8.53 -0.03 -9.30
N ALA A 62 -9.38 0.32 -10.27
CA ALA A 62 -10.77 0.68 -10.01
C ALA A 62 -11.55 -0.49 -9.38
N ALA A 63 -11.32 -1.72 -9.82
CA ALA A 63 -11.92 -2.91 -9.21
C ALA A 63 -11.43 -3.12 -7.78
N LEU A 64 -10.13 -2.95 -7.51
CA LEU A 64 -9.56 -3.06 -6.17
C LEU A 64 -10.09 -1.98 -5.22
N LEU A 65 -10.13 -0.72 -5.67
CA LEU A 65 -10.68 0.41 -4.91
C LEU A 65 -12.17 0.21 -4.63
N GLY A 66 -12.92 -0.21 -5.64
CA GLY A 66 -14.35 -0.53 -5.50
C GLY A 66 -14.58 -1.65 -4.50
N SER A 67 -13.77 -2.71 -4.56
CA SER A 67 -13.83 -3.80 -3.57
C SER A 67 -13.55 -3.31 -2.16
N TYR A 68 -12.55 -2.46 -1.97
CA TYR A 68 -12.27 -1.85 -0.66
C TYR A 68 -13.46 -1.06 -0.14
N VAL A 69 -14.07 -0.22 -0.99
CA VAL A 69 -15.25 0.60 -0.61
C VAL A 69 -16.41 -0.30 -0.20
N VAL A 70 -16.72 -1.34 -0.99
CA VAL A 70 -17.81 -2.30 -0.69
C VAL A 70 -17.55 -3.02 0.63
N LEU A 71 -16.33 -3.53 0.85
CA LEU A 71 -15.98 -4.23 2.08
C LEU A 71 -16.04 -3.32 3.30
N ARG A 72 -15.58 -2.07 3.16
CA ARG A 72 -15.63 -1.08 4.23
C ARG A 72 -17.05 -0.74 4.65
N PHE A 73 -17.94 -0.45 3.70
CA PHE A 73 -19.33 -0.11 3.99
C PHE A 73 -20.18 -1.33 4.37
N GLY A 74 -19.77 -2.53 3.95
CA GLY A 74 -20.43 -3.78 4.35
C GLY A 74 -20.00 -4.30 5.72
N ALA A 75 -18.90 -3.82 6.28
CA ALA A 75 -18.40 -4.25 7.59
C ALA A 75 -19.17 -3.55 8.72
N ALA A 76 -19.54 -4.32 9.75
CA ALA A 76 -20.19 -3.77 10.95
C ALA A 76 -19.27 -2.81 11.73
N VAL A 77 -17.97 -3.09 11.72
CA VAL A 77 -16.92 -2.25 12.33
C VAL A 77 -15.72 -2.20 11.38
N TRP A 78 -15.17 -1.01 11.20
CA TRP A 78 -13.96 -0.80 10.41
C TRP A 78 -12.95 -0.01 11.23
N PRO A 79 -11.67 -0.47 11.32
CA PRO A 79 -10.68 0.21 12.14
C PRO A 79 -10.34 1.59 11.56
N LYS A 80 -10.22 2.56 12.45
CA LYS A 80 -9.75 3.90 12.08
C LYS A 80 -8.23 3.89 11.83
N PRO A 81 -7.67 4.84 11.06
CA PRO A 81 -6.25 4.88 10.74
C PRO A 81 -5.33 4.79 11.96
N HIS A 82 -5.68 5.44 13.06
CA HIS A 82 -4.89 5.43 14.30
C HIS A 82 -4.94 4.08 15.04
N HIS A 83 -6.02 3.27 14.89
CA HIS A 83 -6.10 1.91 15.47
C HIS A 83 -5.09 0.95 14.84
N VAL A 84 -4.65 1.25 13.63
CA VAL A 84 -3.74 0.41 12.84
C VAL A 84 -2.38 1.06 12.64
N HIS A 85 -2.02 2.02 13.51
CA HIS A 85 -0.74 2.74 13.46
C HIS A 85 -0.44 3.36 12.09
N LEU A 86 -1.46 3.92 11.42
CA LEU A 86 -1.28 4.75 10.24
C LEU A 86 -1.03 6.20 10.62
N SER A 87 0.05 6.75 10.11
CA SER A 87 0.45 8.12 10.36
C SER A 87 0.02 9.01 9.19
N GLU A 88 -1.03 9.82 9.39
CA GLU A 88 -1.54 10.74 8.38
C GLU A 88 -0.46 11.72 7.86
N PRO A 89 0.38 12.36 8.71
CA PRO A 89 1.39 13.29 8.23
C PRO A 89 2.47 12.63 7.38
N ILE A 90 2.83 11.37 7.68
CA ILE A 90 3.80 10.62 6.87
C ILE A 90 3.18 10.29 5.51
N GLY A 91 1.90 9.90 5.47
CA GLY A 91 1.16 9.67 4.23
C GLY A 91 1.04 10.94 3.38
N ALA A 92 0.73 12.08 3.99
CA ALA A 92 0.65 13.37 3.31
C ALA A 92 2.01 13.81 2.73
N PHE A 93 3.08 13.69 3.51
CA PHE A 93 4.43 13.98 3.03
C PHE A 93 4.81 13.08 1.85
N ASN A 94 4.49 11.80 1.94
CA ASN A 94 4.77 10.83 0.88
C ASN A 94 3.99 11.15 -0.41
N THR A 95 2.75 11.61 -0.28
CA THR A 95 1.94 12.10 -1.41
C THR A 95 2.58 13.34 -2.03
N PHE A 96 3.04 14.30 -1.23
CA PHE A 96 3.74 15.48 -1.71
C PHE A 96 5.00 15.12 -2.52
N VAL A 97 5.80 14.17 -2.03
CA VAL A 97 7.00 13.67 -2.74
C VAL A 97 6.65 13.12 -4.12
N LEU A 98 5.55 12.35 -4.25
CA LEU A 98 5.10 11.85 -5.56
C LEU A 98 4.65 12.97 -6.48
N ILE A 99 3.88 13.94 -6.01
CA ILE A 99 3.46 15.10 -6.83
C ILE A 99 4.68 15.85 -7.34
N CYS A 100 5.69 16.09 -6.49
CA CYS A 100 6.95 16.68 -6.93
C CYS A 100 7.64 15.84 -8.01
N SER A 101 7.64 14.51 -7.87
CA SER A 101 8.25 13.62 -8.86
C SER A 101 7.52 13.66 -10.20
N SER A 102 6.21 13.85 -10.18
CA SER A 102 5.37 14.02 -11.36
C SER A 102 5.71 15.30 -12.13
N VAL A 103 6.05 16.38 -11.44
CA VAL A 103 6.53 17.63 -12.07
C VAL A 103 7.94 17.42 -12.67
N THR A 104 8.83 16.74 -11.95
CA THR A 104 10.21 16.56 -12.42
C THR A 104 10.30 15.72 -13.69
N ILE A 105 9.43 14.72 -13.90
CA ILE A 105 9.43 13.92 -15.14
C ILE A 105 8.95 14.76 -16.35
N VAL A 106 8.02 15.69 -16.16
CA VAL A 106 7.60 16.64 -17.21
C VAL A 106 8.76 17.55 -17.61
N LEU A 107 9.49 18.08 -16.62
CA LEU A 107 10.69 18.91 -16.87
C LEU A 107 11.81 18.12 -17.57
N ALA A 108 11.93 16.82 -17.26
CA ALA A 108 12.86 15.94 -17.97
C ALA A 108 12.48 15.78 -19.45
N LEU A 109 11.18 15.60 -19.74
CA LEU A 109 10.67 15.50 -21.11
C LEU A 109 10.87 16.81 -21.89
N GLU A 110 10.57 17.95 -21.29
CA GLU A 110 10.75 19.26 -21.89
C GLU A 110 12.24 19.52 -22.23
N ALA A 111 13.12 19.22 -21.27
CA ALA A 111 14.56 19.34 -21.47
C ALA A 111 15.08 18.41 -22.59
N ALA A 112 14.54 17.19 -22.69
CA ALA A 112 14.89 16.25 -23.75
C ALA A 112 14.43 16.73 -25.14
N ARG A 113 13.22 17.30 -25.25
CA ARG A 113 12.70 17.92 -26.49
C ARG A 113 13.53 19.13 -26.91
N ALA A 114 14.00 19.91 -25.93
CA ALA A 114 14.88 21.06 -26.18
C ALA A 114 16.36 20.67 -26.46
N ALA A 115 16.66 19.38 -26.67
CA ALA A 115 18.00 18.84 -26.89
C ALA A 115 19.01 19.12 -25.74
N LYS A 116 18.55 19.46 -24.53
CA LYS A 116 19.40 19.75 -23.36
C LYS A 116 19.60 18.45 -22.56
N THR A 117 20.38 17.53 -23.10
CA THR A 117 20.57 16.17 -22.57
C THR A 117 21.01 16.14 -21.09
N GLY A 118 21.91 17.03 -20.66
CA GLY A 118 22.38 17.12 -19.27
C GLY A 118 21.24 17.47 -18.30
N ARG A 119 20.42 18.46 -18.66
CA ARG A 119 19.24 18.83 -17.84
C ARG A 119 18.19 17.73 -17.82
N ALA A 120 17.96 17.07 -18.95
CA ALA A 120 17.04 15.96 -19.03
C ALA A 120 17.45 14.81 -18.09
N LYS A 121 18.75 14.44 -18.07
CA LYS A 121 19.30 13.45 -17.14
C LYS A 121 19.18 13.89 -15.68
N PHE A 122 19.43 15.15 -15.37
CA PHE A 122 19.30 15.67 -14.01
C PHE A 122 17.86 15.55 -13.50
N TRP A 123 16.87 16.00 -14.27
CA TRP A 123 15.46 15.91 -13.88
C TRP A 123 14.97 14.46 -13.78
N MET A 124 15.41 13.59 -14.70
CA MET A 124 15.10 12.16 -14.65
C MET A 124 15.69 11.49 -13.39
N LEU A 125 16.94 11.84 -13.05
CA LEU A 125 17.58 11.34 -11.82
C LEU A 125 16.83 11.83 -10.58
N LEU A 126 16.40 13.08 -10.57
CA LEU A 126 15.61 13.62 -9.45
C LEU A 126 14.28 12.90 -9.31
N THR A 127 13.59 12.58 -10.42
CA THR A 127 12.37 11.77 -10.41
C THR A 127 12.64 10.39 -9.80
N LEU A 128 13.73 9.74 -10.20
CA LEU A 128 14.12 8.44 -9.67
C LEU A 128 14.41 8.49 -8.16
N VAL A 129 15.10 9.53 -7.70
CA VAL A 129 15.41 9.72 -6.27
C VAL A 129 14.12 9.95 -5.46
N LEU A 130 13.22 10.81 -5.92
CA LEU A 130 11.93 11.08 -5.25
C LEU A 130 11.05 9.84 -5.21
N GLY A 131 10.95 9.09 -6.31
CA GLY A 131 10.20 7.83 -6.32
C GLY A 131 10.81 6.75 -5.44
N SER A 132 12.16 6.69 -5.34
CA SER A 132 12.85 5.78 -4.42
C SER A 132 12.64 6.19 -2.95
N LEU A 133 12.59 7.49 -2.66
CA LEU A 133 12.26 8.01 -1.33
C LEU A 133 10.85 7.60 -0.92
N PHE A 134 9.87 7.75 -1.82
CA PHE A 134 8.50 7.27 -1.60
C PHE A 134 8.48 5.78 -1.21
N LEU A 135 9.15 4.95 -1.99
CA LEU A 135 9.18 3.50 -1.74
C LEU A 135 9.90 3.16 -0.42
N GLY A 136 10.94 3.91 -0.07
CA GLY A 136 11.66 3.77 1.20
C GLY A 136 10.77 4.10 2.41
N ILE A 137 9.98 5.17 2.34
CA ILE A 137 9.02 5.54 3.38
C ILE A 137 7.94 4.45 3.51
N LYS A 138 7.45 3.90 2.40
CA LYS A 138 6.48 2.79 2.42
C LYS A 138 7.06 1.51 3.01
N ALA A 139 8.32 1.19 2.71
CA ALA A 139 9.01 0.04 3.31
C ALA A 139 9.16 0.21 4.83
N TYR A 140 9.48 1.42 5.30
CA TYR A 140 9.53 1.73 6.73
C TYR A 140 8.15 1.55 7.40
N GLU A 141 7.09 2.05 6.78
CA GLU A 141 5.72 1.90 7.26
C GLU A 141 5.30 0.42 7.33
N TYR A 142 5.64 -0.37 6.31
CA TYR A 142 5.38 -1.81 6.31
C TYR A 142 6.12 -2.53 7.43
N LYS A 143 7.41 -2.18 7.63
CA LYS A 143 8.19 -2.74 8.72
C LYS A 143 7.53 -2.47 10.07
N ALA A 144 7.10 -1.23 10.32
CA ALA A 144 6.40 -0.88 11.56
C ALA A 144 5.12 -1.72 11.76
N LYS A 145 4.33 -1.96 10.69
CA LYS A 145 3.15 -2.83 10.76
C LYS A 145 3.50 -4.29 11.07
N PHE A 146 4.53 -4.82 10.42
CA PHE A 146 5.00 -6.18 10.71
C PHE A 146 5.54 -6.31 12.15
N ASP A 147 6.21 -5.29 12.66
CA ASP A 147 6.71 -5.27 14.03
C ASP A 147 5.56 -5.27 15.06
N HIS A 148 4.46 -4.57 14.77
CA HIS A 148 3.25 -4.56 15.61
C HIS A 148 2.30 -5.76 15.34
N GLY A 149 2.64 -6.65 14.42
CA GLY A 149 1.81 -7.83 14.12
C GLY A 149 0.55 -7.54 13.30
N ILE A 150 0.45 -6.34 12.68
CA ILE A 150 -0.67 -5.92 11.85
C ILE A 150 -0.43 -6.38 10.41
N TYR A 151 -0.73 -7.63 10.13
CA TYR A 151 -0.64 -8.20 8.79
C TYR A 151 -1.66 -9.33 8.60
N PRO A 152 -2.11 -9.60 7.36
CA PRO A 152 -3.10 -10.64 7.10
C PRO A 152 -2.44 -12.00 7.21
N ALA A 153 -2.75 -12.75 8.26
CA ALA A 153 -2.24 -14.10 8.46
C ALA A 153 -3.27 -14.96 9.22
N SER A 154 -4.25 -15.47 8.51
CA SER A 154 -5.17 -16.47 9.07
C SER A 154 -4.68 -17.88 8.68
N PRO A 155 -4.61 -18.84 9.61
CA PRO A 155 -5.02 -18.82 11.03
C PRO A 155 -3.95 -18.35 12.03
N ARG A 156 -2.82 -17.81 11.58
CA ARG A 156 -1.66 -17.47 12.41
C ARG A 156 -1.48 -15.96 12.65
N GLY A 157 -2.50 -15.16 12.36
CA GLY A 157 -2.47 -13.72 12.62
C GLY A 157 -2.49 -13.41 14.12
N LEU A 158 -1.87 -12.30 14.46
CA LEU A 158 -1.95 -11.75 15.82
C LEU A 158 -3.24 -10.94 16.04
N ILE A 159 -4.00 -10.66 14.98
CA ILE A 159 -5.21 -9.83 15.02
C ILE A 159 -6.42 -10.71 15.29
N TYR A 160 -7.14 -10.39 16.37
CA TYR A 160 -8.42 -10.98 16.74
C TYR A 160 -9.54 -9.96 16.57
N GLU A 161 -10.71 -10.43 16.17
CA GLU A 161 -11.89 -9.58 15.93
C GLU A 161 -12.59 -9.17 17.24
N ARG A 162 -12.48 -10.00 18.26
CA ARG A 162 -13.16 -9.83 19.57
C ARG A 162 -12.28 -10.33 20.70
N PRO A 163 -12.39 -9.70 21.88
CA PRO A 163 -11.76 -10.19 23.10
C PRO A 163 -12.56 -11.36 23.69
N ASP A 164 -12.48 -12.52 23.07
CA ASP A 164 -13.22 -13.74 23.41
C ASP A 164 -12.29 -14.84 23.97
N LEU A 165 -12.84 -16.03 24.22
CA LEU A 165 -12.08 -17.17 24.72
C LEU A 165 -10.94 -17.61 23.78
N PRO A 166 -11.12 -17.69 22.45
CA PRO A 166 -10.04 -17.90 21.50
C PRO A 166 -8.90 -16.91 21.64
N TYR A 167 -9.21 -15.61 21.80
CA TYR A 167 -8.21 -14.57 22.03
C TYR A 167 -7.43 -14.81 23.33
N GLY A 168 -8.13 -15.05 24.44
CA GLY A 168 -7.50 -15.35 25.74
C GLY A 168 -6.62 -16.60 25.69
N SER A 169 -7.04 -17.63 24.97
CA SER A 169 -6.24 -18.84 24.72
C SER A 169 -4.96 -18.54 23.96
N ALA A 170 -5.06 -17.71 22.91
CA ALA A 170 -3.91 -17.30 22.11
C ALA A 170 -2.90 -16.45 22.92
N VAL A 171 -3.38 -15.54 23.77
CA VAL A 171 -2.52 -14.75 24.66
C VAL A 171 -1.76 -15.67 25.62
N ARG A 172 -2.45 -16.66 26.23
CA ARG A 172 -1.80 -17.65 27.10
C ARG A 172 -0.77 -18.49 26.39
N THR A 173 -1.11 -19.00 25.20
CA THR A 173 -0.18 -19.79 24.40
C THR A 173 1.07 -18.95 24.10
N ARG A 174 0.90 -17.68 23.73
CA ARG A 174 2.03 -16.80 23.47
C ARG A 174 2.88 -16.51 24.70
N LEU A 175 2.27 -16.30 25.86
CA LEU A 175 2.99 -16.13 27.12
C LEU A 175 3.77 -17.40 27.51
N ALA A 176 3.20 -18.58 27.27
CA ALA A 176 3.88 -19.86 27.51
C ALA A 176 5.08 -20.02 26.56
N GLU A 177 4.92 -19.68 25.27
CA GLU A 177 6.03 -19.67 24.31
C GLU A 177 7.16 -18.72 24.72
N LEU A 178 6.84 -17.53 25.20
CA LEU A 178 7.81 -16.56 25.66
C LEU A 178 8.61 -17.07 26.87
N ARG A 179 8.05 -17.91 27.71
CA ARG A 179 8.70 -18.47 28.90
C ARG A 179 9.50 -19.74 28.63
N ASP A 180 9.54 -20.21 27.38
CA ASP A 180 10.30 -21.40 26.98
C ASP A 180 9.91 -22.65 27.80
N ILE A 181 8.59 -22.89 27.92
CA ILE A 181 8.08 -24.08 28.60
C ILE A 181 8.23 -25.27 27.63
N PRO A 182 9.13 -26.24 27.89
CA PRO A 182 9.57 -27.22 26.89
C PRO A 182 8.47 -28.11 26.33
N ASP A 183 7.44 -28.39 27.13
CA ASP A 183 6.42 -29.37 26.78
C ASP A 183 5.15 -28.77 26.16
N GLY A 184 5.13 -27.50 25.82
CA GLY A 184 3.89 -26.82 25.34
C GLY A 184 2.77 -26.84 26.36
N ARG A 185 3.04 -27.27 27.59
CA ARG A 185 2.09 -27.34 28.67
C ARG A 185 1.91 -25.98 29.29
N VAL A 186 0.80 -25.36 29.00
CA VAL A 186 0.43 -24.13 29.70
C VAL A 186 0.23 -24.49 31.18
N PRO A 187 0.95 -23.83 32.12
CA PRO A 187 0.75 -24.05 33.54
C PRO A 187 -0.73 -23.98 33.92
N ALA A 188 -1.15 -24.81 34.88
CA ALA A 188 -2.58 -24.86 35.27
C ALA A 188 -3.13 -23.48 35.65
N VAL A 189 -2.26 -22.61 36.20
CA VAL A 189 -2.56 -21.24 36.59
C VAL A 189 -2.92 -20.33 35.41
N LEU A 190 -2.48 -20.68 34.19
CA LEU A 190 -2.75 -19.92 32.97
C LEU A 190 -3.87 -20.51 32.10
N ARG A 191 -4.63 -21.52 32.62
CA ARG A 191 -5.74 -22.16 31.87
C ARG A 191 -7.03 -21.41 32.09
N LEU A 192 -7.79 -21.15 31.02
CA LEU A 192 -9.16 -20.67 31.12
C LEU A 192 -10.14 -21.84 31.33
N PRO A 193 -11.27 -21.62 32.01
CA PRO A 193 -12.34 -22.60 32.06
C PRO A 193 -12.83 -22.92 30.64
N GLY A 194 -12.99 -24.25 30.35
CA GLY A 194 -13.44 -24.70 29.03
C GLY A 194 -12.33 -24.93 27.97
N ASP A 195 -11.10 -24.72 28.31
CA ASP A 195 -9.94 -24.90 27.41
C ASP A 195 -9.47 -26.38 27.45
N ASP A 196 -10.32 -27.29 26.98
CA ASP A 196 -10.00 -28.74 26.96
C ASP A 196 -9.09 -29.15 25.78
N ASP A 197 -8.94 -28.31 24.79
CA ASP A 197 -8.13 -28.58 23.58
C ASP A 197 -6.61 -28.58 23.84
N TRP A 198 -6.17 -28.06 24.98
CA TRP A 198 -4.76 -28.11 25.37
C TRP A 198 -4.25 -29.55 25.59
N LYS A 199 -5.15 -30.51 25.89
CA LYS A 199 -4.79 -31.92 26.02
C LYS A 199 -4.32 -32.56 24.73
N LYS A 200 -4.64 -31.96 23.59
CA LYS A 200 -4.25 -32.43 22.26
C LYS A 200 -2.93 -31.87 21.78
N GLY A 201 -2.21 -31.09 22.62
CA GLY A 201 -0.95 -30.49 22.26
C GLY A 201 -1.12 -29.65 20.97
N THR A 202 -1.46 -28.38 21.09
CA THR A 202 -1.35 -27.43 19.99
C THR A 202 0.13 -27.22 19.68
N THR A 203 0.74 -28.24 19.08
CA THR A 203 1.90 -28.03 18.25
C THR A 203 1.47 -27.08 17.15
N SER A 204 2.21 -26.01 16.98
CA SER A 204 2.17 -25.21 15.75
C SER A 204 2.01 -26.18 14.57
N PRO A 205 1.14 -25.94 13.58
CA PRO A 205 0.92 -26.85 12.46
C PRO A 205 2.19 -27.23 11.69
N GLU A 206 3.32 -26.61 11.96
CA GLU A 206 4.62 -26.90 11.35
C GLU A 206 5.64 -27.54 12.29
N GLY A 207 5.26 -27.84 13.55
CA GLY A 207 6.15 -28.60 14.47
C GLY A 207 7.53 -27.98 14.74
N LYS A 208 7.78 -26.77 14.31
CA LYS A 208 9.04 -26.08 14.53
C LYS A 208 8.84 -24.89 15.45
N TRP A 209 9.14 -25.09 16.70
CA TRP A 209 9.42 -24.03 17.63
C TRP A 209 10.62 -23.22 17.11
N SER A 210 10.41 -21.95 16.84
CA SER A 210 11.52 -21.02 16.66
C SER A 210 11.83 -20.42 18.03
N PRO A 211 12.90 -20.86 18.71
CA PRO A 211 13.21 -20.35 20.02
C PRO A 211 13.46 -18.85 19.92
N LEU A 212 12.99 -18.11 20.96
CA LEU A 212 13.35 -16.69 21.09
C LEU A 212 14.87 -16.53 21.10
N PRO A 213 15.40 -15.51 20.43
CA PRO A 213 16.83 -15.20 20.50
C PRO A 213 17.28 -15.06 21.95
N GLU A 214 18.46 -15.59 22.27
CA GLU A 214 19.06 -15.60 23.61
C GLU A 214 18.90 -14.28 24.39
N PRO A 215 19.16 -13.07 23.80
CA PRO A 215 19.01 -11.81 24.55
C PRO A 215 17.60 -11.55 25.07
N LYS A 216 16.58 -12.05 24.35
CA LYS A 216 15.17 -11.87 24.75
C LYS A 216 14.74 -12.85 25.83
N ARG A 217 15.29 -14.07 25.80
CA ARG A 217 15.12 -15.05 26.88
C ARG A 217 15.73 -14.57 28.19
N ASP A 218 16.95 -14.05 28.11
CA ASP A 218 17.64 -13.51 29.27
C ASP A 218 16.90 -12.32 29.86
N LEU A 219 16.29 -11.48 29.02
CA LEU A 219 15.44 -10.39 29.50
C LEU A 219 14.23 -10.91 30.27
N LEU A 220 13.52 -11.92 29.76
CA LEU A 220 12.37 -12.50 30.46
C LEU A 220 12.77 -13.15 31.78
N LYS A 221 13.87 -13.90 31.82
CA LYS A 221 14.42 -14.44 33.07
C LYS A 221 14.77 -13.33 34.07
N ARG A 222 15.41 -12.26 33.59
CA ARG A 222 15.69 -11.09 34.43
C ARG A 222 14.44 -10.46 35.00
N LEU A 223 13.38 -10.32 34.19
CA LEU A 223 12.08 -9.78 34.64
C LEU A 223 11.44 -10.65 35.71
N ASP A 224 11.62 -11.97 35.67
CA ASP A 224 11.05 -12.90 36.67
C ASP A 224 11.93 -13.02 37.92
N ASP A 225 13.24 -13.10 37.78
CA ASP A 225 14.16 -13.48 38.84
C ASP A 225 14.79 -12.30 39.63
N LEU A 226 14.88 -11.11 39.00
CA LEU A 226 15.51 -9.96 39.62
C LEU A 226 14.57 -9.20 40.59
N PRO A 227 15.07 -8.76 41.74
CA PRO A 227 14.31 -7.87 42.61
C PRO A 227 14.04 -6.52 41.96
N ALA A 228 12.91 -5.88 42.34
CA ALA A 228 12.40 -4.66 41.68
C ALA A 228 13.39 -3.47 41.70
N ASP A 229 14.24 -3.41 42.70
CA ASP A 229 15.30 -2.39 42.86
C ASP A 229 16.44 -2.49 41.83
N LYS A 230 16.59 -3.64 41.20
CA LYS A 230 17.61 -3.89 40.16
C LYS A 230 17.09 -3.82 38.73
N LEU A 231 15.80 -3.59 38.56
CA LEU A 231 15.16 -3.41 37.26
C LEU A 231 15.09 -1.92 36.88
N SER A 232 15.30 -1.62 35.58
CA SER A 232 15.01 -0.30 35.05
C SER A 232 13.49 0.02 35.14
N ALA A 233 13.12 1.28 35.07
CA ALA A 233 11.71 1.70 35.12
C ALA A 233 10.87 1.03 34.00
N ALA A 234 11.45 0.87 32.81
CA ALA A 234 10.80 0.19 31.69
C ALA A 234 10.63 -1.32 31.93
N GLU A 235 11.64 -1.98 32.46
CA GLU A 235 11.60 -3.41 32.81
C GLU A 235 10.58 -3.67 33.94
N LEU A 236 10.53 -2.79 34.93
CA LEU A 236 9.57 -2.87 36.04
C LEU A 236 8.12 -2.71 35.54
N SER A 237 7.88 -1.75 34.63
CA SER A 237 6.57 -1.57 33.98
C SER A 237 6.16 -2.80 33.17
N ALA A 238 7.09 -3.38 32.40
CA ALA A 238 6.84 -4.60 31.65
C ALA A 238 6.48 -5.79 32.55
N ARG A 239 7.27 -5.97 33.64
CA ARG A 239 6.98 -7.02 34.65
C ARG A 239 5.61 -6.87 35.26
N THR A 240 5.26 -5.66 35.68
CA THR A 240 3.96 -5.36 36.29
C THR A 240 2.83 -5.64 35.30
N GLY A 241 2.95 -5.16 34.06
CA GLY A 241 1.93 -5.40 33.01
C GLY A 241 1.77 -6.89 32.69
N LEU A 242 2.87 -7.63 32.52
CA LEU A 242 2.82 -9.07 32.26
C LEU A 242 2.21 -9.86 33.45
N GLN A 243 2.57 -9.50 34.69
CA GLN A 243 2.01 -10.11 35.89
C GLN A 243 0.50 -9.82 36.01
N GLN A 244 0.08 -8.61 35.68
CA GLN A 244 -1.33 -8.24 35.70
C GLN A 244 -2.12 -9.01 34.66
N VAL A 245 -1.63 -9.13 33.41
CA VAL A 245 -2.27 -9.93 32.37
C VAL A 245 -2.35 -11.41 32.79
N GLN A 246 -1.28 -11.95 33.34
CA GLN A 246 -1.27 -13.33 33.84
C GLN A 246 -2.28 -13.55 34.98
N LYS A 247 -2.34 -12.60 35.94
CA LYS A 247 -3.30 -12.67 37.04
C LYS A 247 -4.75 -12.63 36.51
N MET A 248 -5.05 -11.74 35.58
CA MET A 248 -6.38 -11.67 34.96
C MET A 248 -6.74 -12.97 34.23
N LEU A 249 -5.78 -13.61 33.56
CA LEU A 249 -6.01 -14.88 32.87
C LEU A 249 -6.11 -16.08 33.82
N ALA A 250 -5.53 -15.99 35.01
CA ALA A 250 -5.53 -17.05 36.03
C ALA A 250 -6.72 -16.97 36.96
N ASP A 251 -7.33 -15.81 37.14
CA ASP A 251 -8.40 -15.58 38.10
C ASP A 251 -9.70 -16.25 37.64
N ARG A 252 -10.03 -17.39 38.27
CA ARG A 252 -11.17 -18.24 37.92
C ARG A 252 -12.42 -17.98 38.76
N GLU A 253 -12.26 -17.36 39.92
CA GLU A 253 -13.35 -17.30 40.90
C GLU A 253 -14.39 -16.24 40.57
N GLN A 254 -14.05 -15.23 39.78
CA GLN A 254 -14.95 -14.13 39.43
C GLN A 254 -15.87 -14.36 38.23
N GLY A 255 -15.82 -15.53 37.57
CA GLY A 255 -16.82 -15.97 36.57
C GLY A 255 -16.91 -15.15 35.26
N SER A 256 -16.33 -13.99 35.17
CA SER A 256 -16.26 -13.19 33.97
C SER A 256 -14.86 -12.61 33.82
N TYR A 257 -14.05 -13.30 33.02
CA TYR A 257 -12.80 -12.66 32.54
C TYR A 257 -13.18 -11.53 31.63
N ASP A 258 -12.88 -10.31 32.02
CA ASP A 258 -12.99 -9.21 31.10
C ASP A 258 -11.78 -9.25 30.14
N MET A 259 -11.92 -10.05 29.07
CA MET A 259 -10.92 -10.14 28.04
C MET A 259 -10.68 -8.78 27.34
N ALA A 260 -11.64 -7.87 27.44
CA ALA A 260 -11.47 -6.52 26.96
C ALA A 260 -10.40 -5.77 27.76
N VAL A 261 -10.34 -5.97 29.08
CA VAL A 261 -9.28 -5.38 29.92
C VAL A 261 -7.93 -5.98 29.58
N VAL A 262 -7.86 -7.28 29.30
CA VAL A 262 -6.60 -7.91 28.83
C VAL A 262 -6.16 -7.32 27.49
N ALA A 263 -7.08 -7.15 26.55
CA ALA A 263 -6.79 -6.54 25.25
C ALA A 263 -6.29 -5.10 25.38
N ASP A 264 -6.91 -4.33 26.28
CA ASP A 264 -6.54 -2.95 26.55
C ASP A 264 -5.14 -2.82 27.20
N GLN A 265 -4.74 -3.77 28.03
CA GLN A 265 -3.37 -3.83 28.58
C GLN A 265 -2.33 -4.19 27.51
N ILE A 266 -2.70 -5.02 26.56
CA ILE A 266 -1.77 -5.45 25.49
C ILE A 266 -1.60 -4.38 24.43
N MET A 267 -2.70 -3.83 23.95
CA MET A 267 -2.73 -2.76 22.94
C MET A 267 -4.03 -1.97 23.08
N PRO A 268 -4.05 -0.89 23.86
CA PRO A 268 -5.24 -0.09 24.06
C PRO A 268 -5.71 0.52 22.75
N LEU A 269 -6.98 0.30 22.41
CA LEU A 269 -7.61 1.00 21.31
C LEU A 269 -7.92 2.42 21.79
N PRO A 270 -7.56 3.47 21.04
CA PRO A 270 -7.91 4.84 21.39
C PRO A 270 -9.44 4.97 21.49
N THR A 271 -9.94 5.20 22.70
CA THR A 271 -11.37 5.39 22.93
C THR A 271 -11.81 6.76 22.36
N ALA A 272 -12.97 6.80 21.71
CA ALA A 272 -13.56 8.02 21.15
C ALA A 272 -13.90 9.09 22.22
N HIS A 273 -13.68 8.80 23.51
CA HIS A 273 -14.03 9.66 24.66
C HIS A 273 -12.84 10.34 25.34
N ALA A 274 -11.62 10.24 24.79
CA ALA A 274 -10.49 11.05 25.28
C ALA A 274 -10.53 12.50 24.73
N GLY A 275 -11.70 13.00 24.37
CA GLY A 275 -12.00 14.39 24.03
C GLY A 275 -12.30 15.24 25.28
N GLY A 276 -11.43 15.19 26.29
CA GLY A 276 -11.35 16.18 27.37
C GLY A 276 -10.34 17.24 26.94
N ASP A 277 -10.88 18.37 26.56
CA ASP A 277 -10.20 19.66 26.31
C ASP A 277 -9.17 19.99 27.39
N HIS A 278 -7.88 19.78 27.13
CA HIS A 278 -6.78 20.53 27.76
C HIS A 278 -5.53 20.45 26.87
N GLY A 279 -5.24 21.55 26.23
CA GLY A 279 -3.95 22.14 25.89
C GLY A 279 -2.85 21.29 25.31
N GLY A 280 -2.62 21.40 23.99
CA GLY A 280 -1.27 21.43 23.38
C GLY A 280 -0.30 20.32 23.76
N GLY A 281 -0.55 19.10 23.29
CA GLY A 281 0.41 18.01 23.37
C GLY A 281 -0.11 16.84 22.51
N HIS A 282 0.76 16.23 21.75
CA HIS A 282 0.49 15.04 20.96
C HIS A 282 -0.42 14.09 21.73
N GLY A 283 -1.62 13.79 21.21
CA GLY A 283 -2.62 12.95 21.86
C GLY A 283 -1.97 11.70 22.45
N GLY A 284 -1.94 11.62 23.79
CA GLY A 284 -1.31 10.53 24.52
C GLY A 284 -2.09 9.25 24.25
N HIS A 285 -1.64 8.46 23.30
CA HIS A 285 -2.10 7.09 23.16
C HIS A 285 -1.69 6.37 24.44
N ALA A 286 -2.65 5.75 25.11
CA ALA A 286 -2.32 4.82 26.17
C ALA A 286 -1.38 3.76 25.57
N VAL A 287 -0.22 3.59 26.19
CA VAL A 287 0.86 2.73 25.67
C VAL A 287 0.64 1.33 26.22
N GLY A 288 0.40 0.38 25.33
CA GLY A 288 0.23 -1.03 25.68
C GLY A 288 1.56 -1.79 25.78
N LEU A 289 1.45 -3.07 26.17
CA LEU A 289 2.60 -3.96 26.28
C LEU A 289 3.32 -4.14 24.92
N ASN A 290 2.57 -4.28 23.84
CA ASN A 290 3.14 -4.44 22.50
C ASN A 290 3.81 -3.17 21.99
N ASP A 291 3.31 -1.98 22.39
CA ASP A 291 3.90 -0.70 22.00
C ASP A 291 5.24 -0.47 22.71
N THR A 292 5.29 -0.80 24.01
CA THR A 292 6.52 -0.68 24.81
C THR A 292 7.54 -1.76 24.44
N PHE A 293 7.06 -2.97 24.19
CA PHE A 293 7.88 -4.16 23.92
C PHE A 293 7.41 -4.91 22.66
N PRO A 294 7.65 -4.37 21.46
CA PRO A 294 7.19 -4.97 20.18
C PRO A 294 7.62 -6.42 19.97
N TRP A 295 8.70 -6.84 20.64
CA TRP A 295 9.23 -8.21 20.57
C TRP A 295 8.34 -9.25 21.29
N LEU A 296 7.44 -8.83 22.19
CA LEU A 296 6.49 -9.74 22.86
C LEU A 296 5.52 -10.35 21.84
N ARG A 297 5.07 -9.57 20.87
CA ARG A 297 4.12 -9.99 19.82
C ARG A 297 2.93 -10.72 20.42
N LEU A 298 2.32 -10.13 21.46
CA LEU A 298 1.08 -10.63 22.03
C LEU A 298 -0.08 -10.44 21.05
N PRO A 299 -1.06 -11.35 21.03
CA PRO A 299 -2.28 -11.18 20.23
C PRO A 299 -2.98 -9.86 20.55
N ILE A 300 -3.47 -9.19 19.51
CA ILE A 300 -4.14 -7.88 19.59
C ILE A 300 -5.58 -8.00 19.13
N VAL A 301 -6.47 -7.17 19.67
CA VAL A 301 -7.86 -7.11 19.26
C VAL A 301 -8.06 -5.85 18.43
N ILE A 302 -8.35 -6.02 17.14
CA ILE A 302 -8.73 -4.94 16.23
C ILE A 302 -9.97 -5.41 15.47
N PRO A 303 -11.17 -4.94 15.83
CA PRO A 303 -12.40 -5.29 15.10
C PRO A 303 -12.32 -4.85 13.63
N GLY A 304 -12.56 -5.78 12.70
CA GLY A 304 -12.38 -5.57 11.26
C GLY A 304 -10.91 -5.55 10.82
N GLY A 305 -9.96 -5.78 11.72
CA GLY A 305 -8.52 -5.61 11.48
C GLY A 305 -7.94 -6.55 10.43
N ASN A 306 -8.38 -7.80 10.38
CA ASN A 306 -7.92 -8.76 9.37
C ASN A 306 -8.36 -8.37 7.95
N MET A 307 -9.60 -7.93 7.80
CA MET A 307 -10.13 -7.48 6.52
C MET A 307 -9.43 -6.20 6.06
N TRP A 308 -9.26 -5.27 7.01
CA TRP A 308 -8.52 -4.03 6.76
C TRP A 308 -7.07 -4.32 6.33
N ALA A 309 -6.35 -5.14 7.08
CA ALA A 309 -4.97 -5.48 6.76
C ALA A 309 -4.85 -6.15 5.37
N SER A 310 -5.74 -7.09 5.05
CA SER A 310 -5.75 -7.76 3.75
C SER A 310 -5.94 -6.77 2.60
N THR A 311 -6.91 -5.89 2.72
CA THR A 311 -7.20 -4.89 1.66
C THR A 311 -6.12 -3.81 1.58
N TYR A 312 -5.59 -3.37 2.72
CA TYR A 312 -4.50 -2.40 2.78
C TYR A 312 -3.24 -2.91 2.07
N PHE A 313 -2.77 -4.12 2.44
CA PHE A 313 -1.56 -4.69 1.84
C PHE A 313 -1.76 -5.04 0.37
N LEU A 314 -2.98 -5.46 -0.03
CA LEU A 314 -3.30 -5.72 -1.43
C LEU A 314 -3.20 -4.43 -2.26
N LEU A 315 -3.91 -3.39 -1.87
CA LEU A 315 -3.97 -2.11 -2.59
C LEU A 315 -2.60 -1.43 -2.64
N THR A 316 -1.98 -1.24 -1.47
CA THR A 316 -0.70 -0.52 -1.39
C THR A 316 0.46 -1.37 -1.91
N GLY A 317 0.40 -2.69 -1.82
CA GLY A 317 1.40 -3.62 -2.33
C GLY A 317 1.43 -3.63 -3.86
N PHE A 318 0.27 -3.79 -4.52
CA PHE A 318 0.21 -3.68 -5.98
C PHE A 318 0.65 -2.30 -6.47
N HIS A 319 0.24 -1.23 -5.77
CA HIS A 319 0.72 0.11 -6.09
C HIS A 319 2.25 0.21 -5.97
N ALA A 320 2.85 -0.31 -4.90
CA ALA A 320 4.30 -0.29 -4.70
C ALA A 320 5.06 -1.07 -5.79
N VAL A 321 4.50 -2.19 -6.27
CA VAL A 321 5.05 -2.94 -7.42
C VAL A 321 5.05 -2.07 -8.68
N HIS A 322 3.97 -1.33 -8.95
CA HIS A 322 3.89 -0.43 -10.11
C HIS A 322 4.89 0.72 -9.99
N VAL A 323 5.05 1.31 -8.81
CA VAL A 323 6.10 2.30 -8.55
C VAL A 323 7.48 1.72 -8.84
N LEU A 324 7.77 0.51 -8.35
CA LEU A 324 9.05 -0.16 -8.57
C LEU A 324 9.33 -0.38 -10.07
N VAL A 325 8.33 -0.84 -10.82
CA VAL A 325 8.45 -1.00 -12.30
C VAL A 325 8.78 0.33 -12.96
N GLY A 326 8.11 1.42 -12.57
CA GLY A 326 8.42 2.77 -13.06
C GLY A 326 9.84 3.20 -12.76
N LEU A 327 10.35 2.95 -11.54
CA LEU A 327 11.72 3.26 -11.15
C LEU A 327 12.74 2.46 -11.97
N VAL A 328 12.48 1.18 -12.23
CA VAL A 328 13.33 0.35 -13.10
C VAL A 328 13.36 0.92 -14.53
N VAL A 329 12.23 1.33 -15.08
CA VAL A 329 12.15 1.97 -16.40
C VAL A 329 12.98 3.25 -16.42
N PHE A 330 12.88 4.12 -15.40
CA PHE A 330 13.67 5.35 -15.31
C PHE A 330 15.17 5.07 -15.18
N ALA A 331 15.55 4.06 -14.41
CA ALA A 331 16.96 3.64 -14.27
C ALA A 331 17.53 3.17 -15.63
N ILE A 332 16.76 2.41 -16.39
CA ILE A 332 17.14 1.98 -17.74
C ILE A 332 17.26 3.20 -18.68
N LEU A 333 16.28 4.11 -18.64
CA LEU A 333 16.29 5.31 -19.49
C LEU A 333 17.49 6.23 -19.20
N LEU A 334 17.97 6.32 -17.96
CA LEU A 334 19.17 7.07 -17.61
C LEU A 334 20.43 6.55 -18.30
N GLY A 335 20.47 5.27 -18.67
CA GLY A 335 21.55 4.67 -19.46
C GLY A 335 21.57 5.13 -20.94
N TYR A 336 20.44 5.66 -21.44
CA TYR A 336 20.36 6.17 -22.81
C TYR A 336 20.70 7.65 -22.90
N THR A 337 20.94 8.13 -24.14
CA THR A 337 21.05 9.56 -24.41
C THR A 337 19.66 10.18 -24.43
N LEU A 338 19.34 11.00 -23.42
CA LEU A 338 18.04 11.67 -23.28
C LEU A 338 18.00 12.92 -24.19
N GLY A 339 17.61 12.73 -25.45
CA GLY A 339 17.48 13.76 -26.45
C GLY A 339 16.20 13.62 -27.29
N PRO A 340 16.01 14.46 -28.33
CA PRO A 340 14.79 14.50 -29.14
C PRO A 340 14.43 13.14 -29.77
N LYS A 341 15.44 12.32 -30.11
CA LYS A 341 15.22 10.97 -30.67
C LYS A 341 14.51 10.03 -29.69
N ASN A 342 14.81 10.15 -28.39
CA ASN A 342 14.28 9.29 -27.35
C ASN A 342 13.15 9.96 -26.53
N ALA A 343 12.72 11.17 -26.91
CA ALA A 343 11.68 11.93 -26.20
C ALA A 343 10.35 11.15 -26.12
N ALA A 344 10.01 10.36 -27.14
CA ALA A 344 8.82 9.53 -27.13
C ALA A 344 8.86 8.42 -26.05
N MET A 345 10.05 7.87 -25.75
CA MET A 345 10.21 6.89 -24.67
C MET A 345 10.02 7.54 -23.31
N ILE A 346 10.58 8.74 -23.09
CA ILE A 346 10.41 9.52 -21.87
C ILE A 346 8.93 9.89 -21.67
N GLU A 347 8.26 10.28 -22.76
CA GLU A 347 6.83 10.62 -22.74
C GLU A 347 5.97 9.43 -22.33
N ASN A 348 6.21 8.24 -22.90
CA ASN A 348 5.48 7.03 -22.52
C ASN A 348 5.75 6.62 -21.06
N ALA A 349 7.01 6.70 -20.62
CA ALA A 349 7.36 6.44 -19.22
C ALA A 349 6.74 7.46 -18.26
N GLY A 350 6.65 8.73 -18.68
CA GLY A 350 5.96 9.79 -17.94
C GLY A 350 4.46 9.56 -17.83
N LEU A 351 3.80 9.13 -18.90
CA LEU A 351 2.37 8.76 -18.87
C LEU A 351 2.11 7.63 -17.88
N TYR A 352 2.97 6.59 -17.87
CA TYR A 352 2.89 5.52 -16.89
C TYR A 352 3.07 6.05 -15.46
N TRP A 353 4.06 6.91 -15.23
CA TRP A 353 4.34 7.48 -13.91
C TRP A 353 3.19 8.33 -13.38
N HIS A 354 2.60 9.18 -14.24
CA HIS A 354 1.42 9.97 -13.87
C HIS A 354 0.21 9.11 -13.52
N PHE A 355 0.03 7.98 -14.20
CA PHE A 355 -1.00 7.02 -13.83
C PHE A 355 -0.75 6.45 -12.42
N VAL A 356 0.48 6.01 -12.13
CA VAL A 356 0.85 5.48 -10.81
C VAL A 356 0.62 6.52 -9.72
N ASP A 357 1.04 7.76 -9.95
CA ASP A 357 0.83 8.89 -9.03
C ASP A 357 -0.67 9.19 -8.82
N LEU A 358 -1.46 9.18 -9.88
CA LEU A 358 -2.91 9.36 -9.82
C LEU A 358 -3.58 8.30 -8.94
N VAL A 359 -3.19 7.03 -9.07
CA VAL A 359 -3.71 5.94 -8.22
C VAL A 359 -3.42 6.24 -6.74
N TRP A 360 -2.23 6.75 -6.42
CA TRP A 360 -1.88 7.10 -5.04
C TRP A 360 -2.73 8.24 -4.48
N ILE A 361 -3.06 9.24 -5.30
CA ILE A 361 -3.92 10.37 -4.90
C ILE A 361 -5.31 9.86 -4.46
N PHE A 362 -5.82 8.76 -5.02
CA PHE A 362 -7.05 8.12 -4.54
C PHE A 362 -6.82 7.21 -3.33
N LEU A 363 -5.70 6.47 -3.30
CA LEU A 363 -5.38 5.57 -2.19
C LEU A 363 -5.14 6.32 -0.88
N PHE A 364 -4.46 7.45 -0.92
CA PHE A 364 -4.12 8.21 0.27
C PHE A 364 -5.36 8.65 1.07
N PRO A 365 -6.33 9.41 0.52
CA PRO A 365 -7.50 9.80 1.30
C PRO A 365 -8.33 8.59 1.74
N LEU A 366 -8.46 7.58 0.90
CA LEU A 366 -9.29 6.41 1.19
C LEU A 366 -8.75 5.57 2.35
N LEU A 367 -7.44 5.46 2.51
CA LEU A 367 -6.79 4.64 3.52
C LEU A 367 -6.37 5.43 4.77
N TYR A 368 -6.02 6.71 4.63
CA TYR A 368 -5.41 7.51 5.71
C TYR A 368 -6.34 8.56 6.31
N LEU A 369 -7.33 9.07 5.56
CA LEU A 369 -8.21 10.13 6.05
C LEU A 369 -9.60 9.64 6.43
N PHE A 370 -10.06 8.60 5.79
CA PHE A 370 -11.36 7.98 6.04
C PHE A 370 -11.18 6.59 6.64
#